data_d028dcf5402c6afcb4552b8ee11bab68
#
_entry.id   d028dcf5402c6afcb4552b8ee11bab68
#
_cell.length_a   1.000
_cell.length_b   1.000
_cell.length_c   1.000
_cell.angle_alpha   90.00
_cell.angle_beta   90.00
_cell.angle_gamma   90.00
#
_symmetry.space_group_name_H-M   'P 1'
#
loop_
_entity.id
_entity.type
_entity.pdbx_description
1 polymer ?
#
loop_
_entity_poly.entity_id
_entity_poly.type
_entity_poly.pdbx_seq_one_letter_code
_entity_poly.pdbx_strand_id
1 'polypeptide(L)'
;MICCLASAACPLRDTAAPLAACDGEATIRAVYDAGIDLGHYGEVDQLAPAGAMAEFTAYVRRQSAEEAEAAFAPLRQAARSRGMDMRLHVVYGPGAVRDLLRRWREEGDVRVFGGEGMPLA
;
A
#
# COMPACT_ATOMS: atom_id res chain seq x y z
N MET A 1 -10.13 6.94 10.35
CA MET A 1 -8.94 6.32 9.75
C MET A 1 -8.60 7.03 8.43
N ILE A 2 -7.35 7.35 8.25
CA ILE A 2 -6.86 7.96 7.01
C ILE A 2 -5.98 6.95 6.29
N CYS A 3 -6.22 6.76 4.99
CA CYS A 3 -5.51 5.82 4.16
C CYS A 3 -5.02 6.51 2.88
N CYS A 4 -3.75 6.33 2.55
CA CYS A 4 -3.15 6.81 1.30
C CYS A 4 -2.85 5.63 0.39
N LEU A 5 -3.24 5.75 -0.88
CA LEU A 5 -3.00 4.74 -1.90
C LEU A 5 -1.92 5.20 -2.88
N ALA A 6 -1.03 4.31 -3.24
CA ALA A 6 -0.06 4.55 -4.31
C ALA A 6 0.25 3.26 -5.05
N SER A 7 0.79 3.40 -6.24
CA SER A 7 1.29 2.30 -7.08
C SER A 7 2.49 2.81 -7.89
N ALA A 8 3.14 1.94 -8.63
CA ALA A 8 4.23 2.35 -9.52
C ALA A 8 3.77 3.37 -10.56
N ALA A 9 2.53 3.23 -11.07
CA ALA A 9 1.95 4.13 -12.05
C ALA A 9 1.45 5.44 -11.43
N CYS A 10 1.07 5.41 -10.14
CA CYS A 10 0.51 6.56 -9.42
C CYS A 10 1.24 6.77 -8.11
N PRO A 11 2.47 7.32 -8.13
CA PRO A 11 3.23 7.57 -6.91
C PRO A 11 2.60 8.68 -6.08
N LEU A 12 2.82 8.63 -4.77
CA LEU A 12 2.34 9.66 -3.86
C LEU A 12 3.18 10.93 -4.05
N ARG A 13 2.54 12.03 -4.44
CA ARG A 13 3.22 13.31 -4.69
C ARG A 13 2.89 14.37 -3.65
N ASP A 14 1.68 14.35 -3.11
CA ASP A 14 1.21 15.33 -2.14
C ASP A 14 0.95 14.64 -0.81
N THR A 15 1.69 15.05 0.21
CA THR A 15 1.51 14.55 1.58
C THR A 15 0.70 15.51 2.44
N ALA A 16 0.51 16.76 2.00
CA ALA A 16 -0.13 17.79 2.83
C ALA A 16 -1.61 17.52 3.05
N ALA A 17 -2.36 17.16 2.00
CA ALA A 17 -3.80 16.93 2.11
C ALA A 17 -4.15 15.76 3.04
N PRO A 18 -3.54 14.56 2.89
CA PRO A 18 -3.81 13.47 3.83
C PRO A 18 -3.41 13.81 5.26
N LEU A 19 -2.28 14.46 5.47
CA LEU A 19 -1.84 14.82 6.81
C LEU A 19 -2.72 15.87 7.47
N ALA A 20 -3.23 16.83 6.69
CA ALA A 20 -4.20 17.81 7.20
C ALA A 20 -5.50 17.15 7.65
N ALA A 21 -5.88 16.03 7.04
CA ALA A 21 -7.06 15.27 7.42
C ALA A 21 -6.86 14.40 8.66
N CYS A 22 -5.62 14.23 9.13
CA CYS A 22 -5.28 13.38 10.27
C CYS A 22 -5.41 14.09 11.62
N ASP A 23 -6.29 15.06 11.74
CA ASP A 23 -6.50 15.79 12.99
C ASP A 23 -6.97 14.83 14.08
N GLY A 24 -6.18 14.69 15.15
CA GLY A 24 -6.46 13.77 16.25
C GLY A 24 -6.09 12.31 15.99
N GLU A 25 -5.57 11.99 14.82
CA GLU A 25 -5.13 10.63 14.50
C GLU A 25 -3.68 10.40 14.91
N ALA A 26 -3.39 9.22 15.49
CA ALA A 26 -2.03 8.85 15.87
C ALA A 26 -1.31 8.08 14.75
N THR A 27 -2.06 7.51 13.81
CA THR A 27 -1.52 6.62 12.76
C THR A 27 -2.16 6.97 11.42
N ILE A 28 -1.33 7.01 10.38
CA ILE A 28 -1.79 7.07 8.99
C ILE A 28 -1.45 5.74 8.31
N ARG A 29 -2.37 5.23 7.51
CA ARG A 29 -2.15 3.99 6.77
C ARG A 29 -1.77 4.28 5.34
N ALA A 30 -0.80 3.53 4.83
CA ALA A 30 -0.32 3.63 3.45
C ALA A 30 -0.50 2.27 2.80
N VAL A 31 -1.12 2.23 1.61
CA VAL A 31 -1.35 1.01 0.85
C VAL A 31 -0.68 1.14 -0.50
N TYR A 32 0.25 0.26 -0.77
CA TYR A 32 0.94 0.18 -2.04
C TYR A 32 0.39 -1.00 -2.85
N ASP A 33 -0.16 -0.70 -4.02
CA ASP A 33 -0.61 -1.72 -4.96
C ASP A 33 0.57 -2.14 -5.82
N ALA A 34 1.06 -3.34 -5.61
CA ALA A 34 2.21 -3.87 -6.34
C ALA A 34 1.88 -4.17 -7.81
N GLY A 35 0.61 -4.31 -8.16
CA GLY A 35 0.19 -4.55 -9.54
C GLY A 35 0.53 -5.94 -10.06
N ILE A 36 0.91 -6.86 -9.19
CA ILE A 36 1.32 -8.22 -9.54
C ILE A 36 0.38 -9.21 -8.86
N ASP A 37 -0.13 -10.15 -9.65
CA ASP A 37 -0.95 -11.25 -9.13
C ASP A 37 -0.05 -12.45 -8.84
N LEU A 38 0.39 -12.59 -7.59
CA LEU A 38 1.26 -13.69 -7.17
C LEU A 38 0.55 -15.05 -7.25
N GLY A 39 -0.77 -15.08 -7.08
CA GLY A 39 -1.54 -16.31 -7.23
C GLY A 39 -1.51 -16.85 -8.64
N HIS A 40 -1.56 -15.95 -9.64
CA HIS A 40 -1.50 -16.33 -11.04
C HIS A 40 -0.18 -17.00 -11.40
N TYR A 41 0.94 -16.48 -10.90
CA TYR A 41 2.25 -17.07 -11.15
C TYR A 41 2.36 -18.48 -10.57
N GLY A 42 1.73 -18.75 -9.44
CA GLY A 42 1.70 -20.07 -8.85
C GLY A 42 0.91 -21.09 -9.67
N GLU A 43 -0.07 -20.66 -10.45
CA GLU A 43 -0.89 -21.54 -11.28
C GLU A 43 -0.25 -21.87 -12.63
N VAL A 44 0.54 -20.95 -13.19
CA VAL A 44 1.02 -21.05 -14.57
C VAL A 44 2.23 -21.98 -14.71
N ASP A 45 3.02 -22.16 -13.66
CA ASP A 45 4.28 -22.89 -13.79
C ASP A 45 4.33 -24.15 -12.92
N GLN A 46 3.53 -25.13 -13.31
CA GLN A 46 3.52 -26.44 -12.65
C GLN A 46 4.80 -27.26 -12.91
N LEU A 47 5.61 -26.83 -13.87
CA LEU A 47 6.83 -27.53 -14.24
C LEU A 47 8.08 -26.97 -13.53
N ALA A 48 7.95 -25.81 -12.88
CA ALA A 48 9.07 -25.25 -12.12
C ALA A 48 9.34 -26.08 -10.86
N PRO A 49 10.61 -26.23 -10.45
CA PRO A 49 10.90 -26.80 -9.15
C PRO A 49 10.20 -26.04 -8.04
N ALA A 50 9.65 -26.74 -7.05
CA ALA A 50 8.88 -26.12 -5.97
C ALA A 50 9.66 -25.00 -5.25
N GLY A 51 10.98 -25.15 -5.10
CA GLY A 51 11.81 -24.13 -4.50
C GLY A 51 11.95 -22.86 -5.34
N ALA A 52 11.92 -22.98 -6.66
CA ALA A 52 12.08 -21.84 -7.56
C ALA A 52 10.90 -20.89 -7.46
N MET A 53 9.67 -21.39 -7.33
CA MET A 53 8.48 -20.54 -7.17
C MET A 53 8.49 -19.81 -5.82
N ALA A 54 8.90 -20.49 -4.75
CA ALA A 54 9.01 -19.86 -3.44
C ALA A 54 10.06 -18.75 -3.43
N GLU A 55 11.20 -18.97 -4.07
CA GLU A 55 12.27 -17.98 -4.19
C GLU A 55 11.83 -16.78 -5.03
N PHE A 56 11.14 -17.02 -6.15
CA PHE A 56 10.61 -15.96 -7.00
C PHE A 56 9.58 -15.10 -6.24
N THR A 57 8.65 -15.74 -5.55
CA THR A 57 7.64 -15.04 -4.75
C THR A 57 8.29 -14.18 -3.67
N ALA A 58 9.28 -14.72 -2.96
CA ALA A 58 10.02 -13.98 -1.94
C ALA A 58 10.77 -12.79 -2.54
N TYR A 59 11.36 -12.96 -3.73
CA TYR A 59 12.03 -11.89 -4.44
C TYR A 59 11.06 -10.76 -4.80
N VAL A 60 9.91 -11.11 -5.39
CA VAL A 60 8.89 -10.13 -5.78
C VAL A 60 8.38 -9.37 -4.56
N ARG A 61 8.11 -10.06 -3.45
CA ARG A 61 7.65 -9.43 -2.21
C ARG A 61 8.68 -8.45 -1.65
N ARG A 62 9.94 -8.81 -1.68
CA ARG A 62 11.03 -7.95 -1.22
C ARG A 62 11.17 -6.71 -2.10
N GLN A 63 11.14 -6.88 -3.43
CA GLN A 63 11.18 -5.77 -4.37
C GLN A 63 10.00 -4.82 -4.18
N SER A 64 8.80 -5.37 -4.03
CA SER A 64 7.59 -4.57 -3.82
C SER A 64 7.64 -3.80 -2.50
N ALA A 65 8.20 -4.41 -1.45
CA ALA A 65 8.35 -3.75 -0.16
C ALA A 65 9.33 -2.56 -0.25
N GLU A 66 10.43 -2.73 -0.96
CA GLU A 66 11.41 -1.65 -1.18
C GLU A 66 10.80 -0.51 -2.00
N GLU A 67 10.07 -0.84 -3.07
CA GLU A 67 9.38 0.14 -3.88
C GLU A 67 8.32 0.89 -3.08
N ALA A 68 7.58 0.20 -2.24
CA ALA A 68 6.54 0.78 -1.39
C ALA A 68 7.15 1.75 -0.37
N GLU A 69 8.24 1.36 0.29
CA GLU A 69 8.93 2.24 1.23
C GLU A 69 9.45 3.50 0.53
N ALA A 70 10.01 3.36 -0.68
CA ALA A 70 10.47 4.50 -1.45
C ALA A 70 9.31 5.42 -1.85
N ALA A 71 8.19 4.85 -2.29
CA ALA A 71 7.02 5.60 -2.71
C ALA A 71 6.40 6.40 -1.56
N PHE A 72 6.43 5.88 -0.34
CA PHE A 72 5.84 6.52 0.83
C PHE A 72 6.86 7.18 1.77
N ALA A 73 8.14 7.23 1.40
CA ALA A 73 9.16 7.86 2.24
C ALA A 73 8.84 9.32 2.60
N PRO A 74 8.36 10.18 1.68
CA PRO A 74 7.96 11.53 2.04
C PRO A 74 6.83 11.58 3.07
N LEU A 75 5.83 10.68 2.93
CA LEU A 75 4.72 10.61 3.86
C LEU A 75 5.20 10.14 5.23
N ARG A 76 6.06 9.11 5.28
CA ARG A 76 6.60 8.60 6.54
C ARG A 76 7.37 9.70 7.29
N GLN A 77 8.21 10.43 6.58
CA GLN A 77 8.99 11.51 7.17
C GLN A 77 8.10 12.64 7.70
N ALA A 78 7.11 13.06 6.92
CA ALA A 78 6.17 14.10 7.31
C ALA A 78 5.31 13.68 8.50
N ALA A 79 4.87 12.41 8.53
CA ALA A 79 4.12 11.86 9.66
C ALA A 79 4.96 11.85 10.94
N ARG A 80 6.23 11.42 10.87
CA ARG A 80 7.14 11.43 12.00
C ARG A 80 7.33 12.83 12.56
N SER A 81 7.41 13.84 11.69
CA SER A 81 7.55 15.25 12.11
C SER A 81 6.35 15.73 12.92
N ARG A 82 5.22 15.07 12.80
CA ARG A 82 3.99 15.37 13.55
C ARG A 82 3.76 14.42 14.72
N GLY A 83 4.71 13.54 15.03
CA GLY A 83 4.55 12.54 16.07
C GLY A 83 3.60 11.41 15.72
N MET A 84 3.33 11.22 14.43
CA MET A 84 2.45 10.18 13.95
C MET A 84 3.24 8.98 13.43
N ASP A 85 2.63 7.80 13.49
CA ASP A 85 3.16 6.57 12.90
C ASP A 85 2.54 6.34 11.53
N MET A 86 3.31 5.76 10.61
CA MET A 86 2.80 5.32 9.31
C MET A 86 2.87 3.81 9.23
N ARG A 87 1.73 3.17 8.98
CA ARG A 87 1.66 1.73 8.75
C ARG A 87 1.54 1.46 7.27
N LEU A 88 2.51 0.72 6.74
CA LEU A 88 2.59 0.40 5.32
C LEU A 88 2.06 -1.01 5.06
N HIS A 89 1.17 -1.10 4.07
CA HIS A 89 0.62 -2.37 3.58
C HIS A 89 0.93 -2.48 2.09
N VAL A 90 1.48 -3.61 1.69
CA VAL A 90 1.70 -3.93 0.28
C VAL A 90 0.70 -5.00 -0.12
N VAL A 91 -0.06 -4.75 -1.18
CA VAL A 91 -1.11 -5.66 -1.64
C VAL A 91 -0.83 -6.14 -3.06
N TYR A 92 -1.31 -7.34 -3.36
CA TYR A 92 -1.04 -8.05 -4.61
C TYR A 92 -2.35 -8.53 -5.22
N GLY A 93 -2.44 -8.44 -6.53
CA GLY A 93 -3.54 -8.96 -7.30
C GLY A 93 -4.70 -8.00 -7.51
N PRO A 94 -5.57 -8.31 -8.48
CA PRO A 94 -6.72 -7.47 -8.81
C PRO A 94 -7.73 -7.46 -7.65
N GLY A 95 -8.23 -6.28 -7.33
CA GLY A 95 -9.22 -6.11 -6.26
C GLY A 95 -8.66 -6.17 -4.84
N ALA A 96 -7.35 -6.36 -4.66
CA ALA A 96 -6.75 -6.47 -3.33
C ALA A 96 -6.92 -5.18 -2.50
N VAL A 97 -6.74 -4.02 -3.13
CA VAL A 97 -6.96 -2.72 -2.48
C VAL A 97 -8.42 -2.58 -2.03
N ARG A 98 -9.35 -2.89 -2.93
CA ARG A 98 -10.78 -2.81 -2.65
C ARG A 98 -11.18 -3.72 -1.48
N ASP A 99 -10.66 -4.93 -1.45
CA ASP A 99 -10.97 -5.90 -0.40
C ASP A 99 -10.41 -5.44 0.96
N LEU A 100 -9.21 -4.88 0.96
CA LEU A 100 -8.59 -4.34 2.18
C LEU A 100 -9.40 -3.15 2.72
N LEU A 101 -9.78 -2.21 1.85
CA LEU A 101 -10.59 -1.06 2.24
C LEU A 101 -11.96 -1.46 2.74
N ARG A 102 -12.58 -2.48 2.14
CA ARG A 102 -13.86 -3.01 2.59
C ARG A 102 -13.76 -3.51 4.04
N ARG A 103 -12.72 -4.28 4.35
CA ARG A 103 -12.51 -4.78 5.72
C ARG A 103 -12.32 -3.63 6.71
N TRP A 104 -11.55 -2.62 6.34
CA TRP A 104 -11.33 -1.47 7.22
C TRP A 104 -12.60 -0.66 7.43
N ARG A 105 -13.44 -0.51 6.41
CA ARG A 105 -14.72 0.20 6.51
C ARG A 105 -15.72 -0.52 7.43
N GLU A 106 -15.61 -1.82 7.56
CA GLU A 106 -16.40 -2.59 8.52
C GLU A 106 -16.04 -2.24 9.96
N GLU A 107 -14.81 -1.80 10.21
CA GLU A 107 -14.33 -1.40 11.53
C GLU A 107 -14.62 0.06 11.87
N GLY A 108 -14.87 0.90 10.89
CA GLY A 108 -15.12 2.32 11.08
C GLY A 108 -15.01 3.13 9.80
N ASP A 109 -15.09 4.44 9.92
CA ASP A 109 -14.97 5.34 8.79
C ASP A 109 -13.55 5.39 8.26
N VAL A 110 -13.41 5.32 6.94
CA VAL A 110 -12.12 5.40 6.24
C VAL A 110 -12.17 6.50 5.21
N ARG A 111 -11.26 7.46 5.32
CA ARG A 111 -11.03 8.47 4.29
C ARG A 111 -9.83 8.04 3.46
N VAL A 112 -9.99 8.03 2.13
CA VAL A 112 -9.00 7.52 1.21
C VAL A 112 -8.48 8.64 0.33
N PHE A 113 -7.16 8.73 0.24
CA PHE A 113 -6.45 9.65 -0.65
C PHE A 113 -5.66 8.85 -1.68
N GLY A 114 -5.74 9.27 -2.95
CA GLY A 114 -4.98 8.63 -4.01
C GLY A 114 -3.52 9.07 -4.05
N GLY A 115 -2.74 8.51 -4.99
CA GLY A 115 -1.32 8.81 -5.13
C GLY A 115 -0.98 10.26 -5.40
N GLU A 116 -1.96 11.09 -5.76
CA GLU A 116 -1.78 12.53 -5.94
C GLU A 116 -2.23 13.34 -4.72
N GLY A 117 -2.57 12.68 -3.61
CA GLY A 117 -3.08 13.35 -2.41
C GLY A 117 -4.52 13.81 -2.53
N MET A 118 -5.23 13.40 -3.56
CA MET A 118 -6.63 13.77 -3.77
C MET A 118 -7.56 12.80 -3.04
N PRO A 119 -8.61 13.29 -2.36
CA PRO A 119 -9.57 12.40 -1.72
C PRO A 119 -10.33 11.59 -2.78
N LEU A 120 -10.50 10.31 -2.51
CA LEU A 120 -11.24 9.38 -3.36
C LEU A 120 -12.64 9.12 -2.77
N ALA A 121 -13.60 9.08 -3.66
CA ALA A 121 -14.98 8.84 -3.26
C ALA A 121 -15.21 7.40 -2.78
#